data_5761f2263092c52e5a01c031c614a92c
#
_entry.id   5761f2263092c52e5a01c031c614a92c
#
_cell.length_a   1.000
_cell.length_b   1.000
_cell.length_c   1.000
_cell.angle_alpha   90.00
_cell.angle_beta   90.00
_cell.angle_gamma   90.00
#
_symmetry.space_group_name_H-M   'P 1'
#
loop_
_entity.id
_entity.type
_entity.pdbx_description
1 polymer ?
#
loop_
_entity_poly.entity_id
_entity_poly.type
_entity_poly.pdbx_seq_one_letter_code
_entity_poly.pdbx_strand_id
1 'polypeptide(L)'
;MKGKKVTVISISAVILALAIIYLIFFSTLGLHIYNGKDEIISAAQSFSRTAIVTKSGDVYINGSLDDAAGGSLGIAKPKRYRNLYNSGHELKFVSLYSGHNAASVWLSRDGGAVITNGKEAYVFSSKSKSYSTPAKFADNILCARPSGDRVYLLTADGRFGFSSLDDSSAFTELMKSVKSFELAPEGDEILIVATDGRLCVADSSGSVTESAQNVAEVSIAQSSHDGMSETVISIVRTDGVLLRYTAKDSFKTADVLSSTPDELAHGIKSAVSYCSGTVAIDAQGNALAYGKDFGFGNSELNGTVICADCKKLSSTDQSVIIIKADGSFAQYGYLLDSTHRTFAE
;
A
#
# COMPACT_ATOMS: atom_id res chain seq x y z
N MET A 1 33.77 48.35 -31.43
CA MET A 1 34.00 47.03 -30.79
C MET A 1 33.33 46.84 -29.38
N LYS A 2 32.97 47.90 -28.65
CA LYS A 2 32.34 47.78 -27.31
C LYS A 2 30.90 47.19 -27.32
N GLY A 3 30.09 47.47 -28.36
CA GLY A 3 28.70 47.01 -28.43
C GLY A 3 28.51 45.48 -28.59
N LYS A 4 29.38 44.81 -29.36
CA LYS A 4 29.29 43.34 -29.57
C LYS A 4 29.62 42.54 -28.29
N LYS A 5 30.55 43.05 -27.45
CA LYS A 5 30.89 42.37 -26.17
C LYS A 5 29.77 42.40 -25.17
N VAL A 6 29.04 43.52 -25.07
CA VAL A 6 27.90 43.64 -24.16
C VAL A 6 26.77 42.70 -24.56
N THR A 7 26.47 42.57 -25.85
CA THR A 7 25.42 41.68 -26.35
C THR A 7 25.77 40.21 -26.09
N VAL A 8 27.03 39.77 -26.26
CA VAL A 8 27.49 38.40 -26.00
C VAL A 8 27.38 38.08 -24.48
N ILE A 9 27.79 39.01 -23.62
CA ILE A 9 27.68 38.82 -22.14
C ILE A 9 26.21 38.70 -21.72
N SER A 10 25.32 39.51 -22.29
CA SER A 10 23.88 39.45 -21.98
C SER A 10 23.25 38.14 -22.41
N ILE A 11 23.58 37.63 -23.58
CA ILE A 11 23.09 36.33 -24.08
C ILE A 11 23.60 35.18 -23.22
N SER A 12 24.86 35.19 -22.84
CA SER A 12 25.46 34.16 -21.97
C SER A 12 24.83 34.17 -20.59
N ALA A 13 24.54 35.35 -20.04
CA ALA A 13 23.85 35.49 -18.76
C ALA A 13 22.40 34.94 -18.82
N VAL A 14 21.69 35.20 -19.91
CA VAL A 14 20.33 34.65 -20.10
C VAL A 14 20.36 33.13 -20.25
N ILE A 15 21.30 32.57 -21.03
CA ILE A 15 21.45 31.11 -21.15
C ILE A 15 21.79 30.47 -19.81
N LEU A 16 22.70 31.08 -19.03
CA LEU A 16 23.06 30.60 -17.73
C LEU A 16 21.87 30.63 -16.76
N ALA A 17 21.08 31.71 -16.78
CA ALA A 17 19.86 31.84 -15.97
C ALA A 17 18.82 30.78 -16.34
N LEU A 18 18.62 30.54 -17.65
CA LEU A 18 17.71 29.48 -18.13
C LEU A 18 18.21 28.08 -17.73
N ALA A 19 19.51 27.83 -17.82
CA ALA A 19 20.11 26.57 -17.38
C ALA A 19 19.95 26.35 -15.87
N ILE A 20 20.13 27.39 -15.07
CA ILE A 20 19.91 27.35 -13.61
C ILE A 20 18.43 27.11 -13.32
N ILE A 21 17.51 27.79 -14.00
CA ILE A 21 16.06 27.58 -13.87
C ILE A 21 15.72 26.13 -14.23
N TYR A 22 16.23 25.60 -15.34
CA TYR A 22 16.04 24.21 -15.74
C TYR A 22 16.57 23.24 -14.66
N LEU A 23 17.80 23.45 -14.16
CA LEU A 23 18.38 22.63 -13.11
C LEU A 23 17.59 22.68 -11.79
N ILE A 24 17.04 23.84 -11.45
CA ILE A 24 16.26 24.02 -10.22
C ILE A 24 14.88 23.38 -10.34
N PHE A 25 14.21 23.50 -11.47
CA PHE A 25 12.80 23.16 -11.61
C PHE A 25 12.52 21.84 -12.32
N PHE A 26 13.39 21.42 -13.23
CA PHE A 26 13.15 20.27 -14.10
C PHE A 26 14.18 19.14 -14.00
N SER A 27 15.34 19.37 -13.35
CA SER A 27 16.32 18.29 -13.19
C SER A 27 16.01 17.40 -11.99
N THR A 28 16.43 16.15 -12.04
CA THR A 28 16.42 15.22 -10.90
C THR A 28 17.60 15.42 -9.96
N LEU A 29 18.44 16.45 -10.22
CA LEU A 29 19.63 16.75 -9.42
C LEU A 29 19.24 17.06 -7.96
N GLY A 30 19.77 16.30 -7.01
CA GLY A 30 19.46 16.43 -5.59
C GLY A 30 18.19 15.70 -5.12
N LEU A 31 17.50 14.93 -6.01
CA LEU A 31 16.53 13.95 -5.60
C LEU A 31 17.23 12.60 -5.38
N HIS A 32 16.97 11.99 -4.23
CA HIS A 32 17.37 10.60 -3.99
C HIS A 32 16.39 9.68 -4.72
N ILE A 33 16.84 9.11 -5.85
CA ILE A 33 16.01 8.28 -6.73
C ILE A 33 16.47 6.83 -6.60
N TYR A 34 15.52 5.91 -6.51
CA TYR A 34 15.78 4.48 -6.58
C TYR A 34 16.41 4.12 -7.93
N ASN A 35 17.54 3.44 -7.88
CA ASN A 35 18.37 3.14 -9.06
C ASN A 35 18.11 1.73 -9.65
N GLY A 36 17.14 0.99 -9.10
CA GLY A 36 16.79 -0.34 -9.57
C GLY A 36 17.77 -1.45 -9.18
N LYS A 37 18.77 -1.19 -8.34
CA LYS A 37 19.83 -2.17 -8.01
C LYS A 37 19.63 -2.87 -6.67
N ASP A 38 18.90 -2.25 -5.74
CA ASP A 38 18.68 -2.83 -4.43
C ASP A 38 17.40 -3.69 -4.43
N GLU A 39 17.46 -4.86 -3.78
CA GLU A 39 16.35 -5.80 -3.68
C GLU A 39 15.16 -5.18 -2.94
N ILE A 40 13.95 -5.33 -3.49
CA ILE A 40 12.73 -4.86 -2.85
C ILE A 40 12.23 -5.95 -1.91
N ILE A 41 12.02 -5.60 -0.63
CA ILE A 41 11.58 -6.51 0.42
C ILE A 41 10.14 -6.29 0.88
N SER A 42 9.60 -5.10 0.62
CA SER A 42 8.20 -4.76 0.92
C SER A 42 7.71 -3.70 -0.05
N ALA A 43 6.42 -3.74 -0.35
CA ALA A 43 5.76 -2.71 -1.15
C ALA A 43 4.34 -2.50 -0.63
N ALA A 44 3.84 -1.30 -0.80
CA ALA A 44 2.46 -0.93 -0.53
C ALA A 44 1.98 0.01 -1.61
N GLN A 45 0.68 -0.04 -1.87
CA GLN A 45 0.04 0.85 -2.83
C GLN A 45 -1.20 1.47 -2.20
N SER A 46 -1.54 2.67 -2.65
CA SER A 46 -2.82 3.32 -2.36
C SER A 46 -3.13 4.27 -3.50
N PHE A 47 -4.23 4.02 -4.20
CA PHE A 47 -4.59 4.75 -5.43
C PHE A 47 -3.42 4.79 -6.42
N SER A 48 -3.09 5.98 -6.95
CA SER A 48 -1.99 6.22 -7.89
C SER A 48 -0.60 6.29 -7.24
N ARG A 49 -0.38 5.70 -6.06
CA ARG A 49 0.87 5.78 -5.31
C ARG A 49 1.38 4.41 -4.98
N THR A 50 2.68 4.23 -5.13
CA THR A 50 3.38 3.01 -4.74
C THR A 50 4.58 3.37 -3.88
N ALA A 51 4.71 2.76 -2.73
CA ALA A 51 5.92 2.81 -1.91
C ALA A 51 6.60 1.46 -1.90
N ILE A 52 7.93 1.47 -1.93
CA ILE A 52 8.78 0.28 -1.84
C ILE A 52 9.77 0.43 -0.70
N VAL A 53 10.10 -0.67 -0.06
CA VAL A 53 11.19 -0.78 0.92
C VAL A 53 12.27 -1.65 0.29
N THR A 54 13.49 -1.17 0.30
CA THR A 54 14.65 -1.90 -0.18
C THR A 54 15.33 -2.68 0.93
N LYS A 55 16.17 -3.62 0.56
CA LYS A 55 16.95 -4.45 1.50
C LYS A 55 17.92 -3.62 2.36
N SER A 56 18.41 -2.50 1.82
CA SER A 56 19.18 -1.53 2.60
C SER A 56 18.36 -0.80 3.66
N GLY A 57 17.04 -0.93 3.65
CA GLY A 57 16.14 -0.30 4.61
C GLY A 57 15.73 1.12 4.25
N ASP A 58 15.90 1.53 3.00
CA ASP A 58 15.37 2.79 2.49
C ASP A 58 13.95 2.62 1.98
N VAL A 59 13.15 3.66 2.10
CA VAL A 59 11.79 3.70 1.54
C VAL A 59 11.73 4.74 0.44
N TYR A 60 11.21 4.32 -0.70
CA TYR A 60 10.97 5.19 -1.85
C TYR A 60 9.50 5.20 -2.20
N ILE A 61 9.02 6.32 -2.74
CA ILE A 61 7.63 6.49 -3.18
C ILE A 61 7.59 7.02 -4.61
N ASN A 62 6.60 6.54 -5.34
CA ASN A 62 6.27 6.99 -6.69
C ASN A 62 4.77 7.34 -6.74
N GLY A 63 4.38 8.21 -7.66
CA GLY A 63 2.99 8.62 -7.87
C GLY A 63 2.64 9.99 -7.31
N SER A 64 1.36 10.35 -7.38
CA SER A 64 0.90 11.66 -6.91
C SER A 64 0.86 11.71 -5.38
N LEU A 65 1.63 12.60 -4.79
CA LEU A 65 1.61 12.84 -3.34
C LEU A 65 0.42 13.70 -2.90
N ASP A 66 -0.34 14.25 -3.84
CA ASP A 66 -1.48 15.14 -3.63
C ASP A 66 -2.42 15.06 -4.83
N ASP A 67 -3.33 14.15 -4.78
CA ASP A 67 -4.26 13.83 -5.84
C ASP A 67 -5.67 14.19 -5.37
N ALA A 68 -6.42 14.93 -6.20
CA ALA A 68 -7.79 15.30 -5.89
C ALA A 68 -8.71 14.09 -5.71
N ALA A 69 -8.47 13.00 -6.46
CA ALA A 69 -9.23 11.76 -6.36
C ALA A 69 -8.65 10.82 -5.28
N GLY A 70 -7.32 10.75 -5.19
CA GLY A 70 -6.61 9.84 -4.29
C GLY A 70 -6.29 10.40 -2.90
N GLY A 71 -6.72 11.64 -2.57
CA GLY A 71 -6.38 12.29 -1.31
C GLY A 71 -4.93 12.78 -1.25
N SER A 72 -4.51 13.31 -0.11
CA SER A 72 -3.14 13.79 0.13
C SER A 72 -2.46 12.96 1.20
N LEU A 73 -1.21 12.54 0.97
CA LEU A 73 -0.41 11.89 2.01
C LEU A 73 0.10 12.88 3.08
N GLY A 74 -0.11 14.18 2.89
CA GLY A 74 0.40 15.21 3.80
C GLY A 74 1.91 15.41 3.74
N ILE A 75 2.63 14.70 2.87
CA ILE A 75 4.08 14.79 2.75
C ILE A 75 4.46 16.10 2.05
N ALA A 76 5.40 16.84 2.64
CA ALA A 76 5.98 18.02 2.03
C ALA A 76 6.66 17.63 0.70
N LYS A 77 6.09 18.10 -0.42
CA LYS A 77 6.63 17.83 -1.75
C LYS A 77 7.90 18.63 -1.99
N PRO A 78 8.98 18.00 -2.46
CA PRO A 78 10.02 18.74 -3.14
C PRO A 78 9.39 19.46 -4.35
N LYS A 79 9.58 20.77 -4.49
CA LYS A 79 9.06 21.54 -5.65
C LYS A 79 9.40 20.87 -6.99
N ARG A 80 10.56 20.24 -7.08
CA ARG A 80 11.06 19.50 -8.25
C ARG A 80 10.23 18.26 -8.60
N TYR A 81 9.77 17.51 -7.60
CA TYR A 81 8.93 16.32 -7.82
C TYR A 81 7.61 16.69 -8.49
N ARG A 82 6.96 17.77 -8.02
CA ARG A 82 5.72 18.27 -8.60
C ARG A 82 5.87 18.66 -10.07
N ASN A 83 6.98 19.30 -10.43
CA ASN A 83 7.23 19.73 -11.80
C ASN A 83 7.53 18.55 -12.74
N LEU A 84 8.23 17.52 -12.25
CA LEU A 84 8.47 16.28 -13.00
C LEU A 84 7.16 15.55 -13.28
N TYR A 85 6.28 15.45 -12.29
CA TYR A 85 4.97 14.84 -12.45
C TYR A 85 4.10 15.58 -13.49
N ASN A 86 4.01 16.90 -13.38
CA ASN A 86 3.21 17.71 -14.29
C ASN A 86 3.76 17.81 -15.71
N SER A 87 5.03 17.49 -15.93
CA SER A 87 5.68 17.53 -17.26
C SER A 87 5.58 16.22 -18.06
N GLY A 88 4.87 15.21 -17.56
CA GLY A 88 4.68 13.94 -18.24
C GLY A 88 5.96 13.08 -18.35
N HIS A 89 7.00 13.40 -17.56
CA HIS A 89 8.15 12.53 -17.42
C HIS A 89 7.81 11.25 -16.68
N GLU A 90 8.46 10.15 -17.04
CA GLU A 90 8.37 8.88 -16.33
C GLU A 90 8.56 9.08 -14.83
N LEU A 91 7.57 8.68 -14.03
CA LEU A 91 7.60 8.85 -12.60
C LEU A 91 8.65 7.92 -11.99
N LYS A 92 9.63 8.52 -11.33
CA LYS A 92 10.68 7.79 -10.64
C LYS A 92 10.37 7.66 -9.16
N PHE A 93 10.77 6.54 -8.57
CA PHE A 93 10.72 6.36 -7.13
C PHE A 93 11.68 7.32 -6.44
N VAL A 94 11.17 8.22 -5.62
CA VAL A 94 11.94 9.20 -4.84
C VAL A 94 11.97 8.83 -3.36
N SER A 95 13.04 9.19 -2.64
CA SER A 95 13.19 8.87 -1.23
C SER A 95 12.08 9.48 -0.39
N LEU A 96 11.41 8.63 0.38
CA LEU A 96 10.43 8.98 1.40
C LEU A 96 11.06 8.92 2.81
N TYR A 97 11.87 7.92 3.07
CA TYR A 97 12.53 7.67 4.34
C TYR A 97 13.91 7.06 4.09
N SER A 98 14.93 7.65 4.66
CA SER A 98 16.36 7.30 4.46
C SER A 98 17.04 6.93 5.78
N GLY A 99 16.33 6.27 6.69
CA GLY A 99 16.88 5.80 7.96
C GLY A 99 17.68 4.51 7.86
N HIS A 100 17.76 3.89 6.66
CA HIS A 100 18.46 2.64 6.36
C HIS A 100 18.10 1.46 7.27
N ASN A 101 16.89 1.44 7.81
CA ASN A 101 16.45 0.42 8.75
C ASN A 101 14.97 0.02 8.59
N ALA A 102 14.29 0.45 7.53
CA ALA A 102 12.91 0.08 7.28
C ALA A 102 12.77 -1.42 6.96
N ALA A 103 11.71 -2.03 7.49
CA ALA A 103 11.33 -3.42 7.25
C ALA A 103 10.06 -3.53 6.41
N SER A 104 9.11 -2.61 6.59
CA SER A 104 7.87 -2.58 5.84
C SER A 104 7.31 -1.17 5.72
N VAL A 105 6.44 -0.99 4.74
CA VAL A 105 5.69 0.24 4.50
C VAL A 105 4.22 -0.10 4.29
N TRP A 106 3.35 0.79 4.70
CA TRP A 106 1.93 0.76 4.43
C TRP A 106 1.46 2.13 3.95
N LEU A 107 0.50 2.16 3.03
CA LEU A 107 -0.11 3.37 2.49
C LEU A 107 -1.62 3.33 2.62
N SER A 108 -2.21 4.49 2.87
CA SER A 108 -3.63 4.74 2.76
C SER A 108 -3.90 5.97 1.90
N ARG A 109 -5.17 6.34 1.78
CA ARG A 109 -5.60 7.56 1.11
C ARG A 109 -4.96 8.81 1.71
N ASP A 110 -4.90 8.88 3.03
CA ASP A 110 -4.57 10.10 3.78
C ASP A 110 -3.21 10.05 4.47
N GLY A 111 -2.46 8.96 4.30
CA GLY A 111 -1.18 8.82 4.96
C GLY A 111 -0.53 7.46 4.78
N GLY A 112 0.38 7.12 5.68
CA GLY A 112 1.03 5.83 5.70
C GLY A 112 1.92 5.67 6.91
N ALA A 113 2.56 4.51 6.99
CA ALA A 113 3.50 4.18 8.04
C ALA A 113 4.70 3.40 7.51
N VAL A 114 5.86 3.61 8.13
CA VAL A 114 7.07 2.82 7.94
C VAL A 114 7.37 2.12 9.25
N ILE A 115 7.57 0.82 9.21
CA ILE A 115 8.03 0.03 10.36
C ILE A 115 9.50 -0.30 10.15
N THR A 116 10.31 -0.06 11.16
CA THR A 116 11.75 -0.35 11.12
C THR A 116 12.06 -1.77 11.63
N ASN A 117 13.27 -2.26 11.33
CA ASN A 117 13.80 -3.51 11.90
C ASN A 117 13.89 -3.46 13.43
N GLY A 118 14.01 -2.24 14.00
CA GLY A 118 13.95 -2.00 15.45
C GLY A 118 12.53 -1.98 16.03
N LYS A 119 11.50 -2.28 15.21
CA LYS A 119 10.08 -2.22 15.61
C LYS A 119 9.62 -0.82 16.02
N GLU A 120 10.18 0.21 15.41
CA GLU A 120 9.71 1.58 15.55
C GLU A 120 8.73 1.88 14.42
N ALA A 121 7.62 2.54 14.75
CA ALA A 121 6.66 3.04 13.77
C ALA A 121 6.94 4.51 13.47
N TYR A 122 7.12 4.84 12.20
CA TYR A 122 7.15 6.20 11.68
C TYR A 122 5.89 6.43 10.86
N VAL A 123 5.12 7.45 11.21
CA VAL A 123 3.83 7.76 10.60
C VAL A 123 3.91 9.06 9.84
N PHE A 124 3.18 9.16 8.75
CA PHE A 124 2.93 10.41 8.02
C PHE A 124 1.45 10.49 7.62
N SER A 125 0.88 11.70 7.66
CA SER A 125 -0.55 11.89 7.40
C SER A 125 -0.88 13.31 7.00
N SER A 126 -1.84 13.48 6.10
CA SER A 126 -2.43 14.78 5.75
C SER A 126 -3.34 15.35 6.84
N LYS A 127 -3.75 14.53 7.79
CA LYS A 127 -4.65 14.92 8.88
C LYS A 127 -3.93 15.60 10.04
N SER A 128 -2.60 15.52 10.09
CA SER A 128 -1.81 16.15 11.14
C SER A 128 -0.60 16.89 10.59
N LYS A 129 -0.41 18.15 11.05
CA LYS A 129 0.77 18.93 10.67
C LYS A 129 2.08 18.37 11.24
N SER A 130 2.03 17.68 12.37
CA SER A 130 3.19 17.06 13.02
C SER A 130 3.74 15.90 12.21
N TYR A 131 2.92 15.29 11.35
CA TYR A 131 3.24 14.11 10.55
C TYR A 131 3.26 14.41 9.04
N SER A 132 3.65 15.64 8.64
CA SER A 132 3.84 16.01 7.22
C SER A 132 5.07 15.34 6.56
N THR A 133 5.89 14.64 7.33
CA THR A 133 6.97 13.73 6.89
C THR A 133 6.95 12.53 7.81
N PRO A 134 7.53 11.37 7.44
CA PRO A 134 7.65 10.25 8.35
C PRO A 134 8.30 10.66 9.67
N ALA A 135 7.55 10.66 10.74
CA ALA A 135 8.01 11.00 12.08
C ALA A 135 7.73 9.84 13.04
N LYS A 136 8.62 9.64 14.00
CA LYS A 136 8.49 8.55 14.99
C LYS A 136 7.19 8.73 15.77
N PHE A 137 6.38 7.67 15.79
CA PHE A 137 5.08 7.64 16.45
C PHE A 137 5.10 6.76 17.71
N ALA A 138 5.65 5.55 17.60
CA ALA A 138 5.66 4.59 18.71
C ALA A 138 6.82 3.58 18.57
N ASP A 139 7.16 2.96 19.69
CA ASP A 139 8.13 1.87 19.81
C ASP A 139 7.42 0.52 19.99
N ASN A 140 8.14 -0.58 19.74
CA ASN A 140 7.68 -1.95 19.93
C ASN A 140 6.47 -2.32 19.05
N ILE A 141 6.43 -1.83 17.81
CA ILE A 141 5.35 -1.97 16.85
C ILE A 141 5.74 -2.94 15.73
N LEU A 142 4.85 -3.88 15.40
CA LEU A 142 4.95 -4.78 14.24
C LEU A 142 4.20 -4.25 13.02
N CYS A 143 3.08 -3.57 13.23
CA CYS A 143 2.28 -3.00 12.17
C CYS A 143 1.62 -1.71 12.64
N ALA A 144 1.61 -0.69 11.80
CA ALA A 144 0.92 0.57 12.03
C ALA A 144 0.15 0.98 10.77
N ARG A 145 -1.11 1.38 10.93
CA ARG A 145 -1.97 1.81 9.83
C ARG A 145 -2.75 3.07 10.22
N PRO A 146 -2.32 4.24 9.77
CA PRO A 146 -3.08 5.48 9.96
C PRO A 146 -4.39 5.43 9.16
N SER A 147 -5.50 5.77 9.81
CA SER A 147 -6.80 5.92 9.17
C SER A 147 -7.60 7.03 9.89
N GLY A 148 -7.95 8.08 9.16
CA GLY A 148 -8.62 9.23 9.74
C GLY A 148 -7.78 9.94 10.80
N ASP A 149 -8.31 10.05 12.01
CA ASP A 149 -7.66 10.64 13.18
C ASP A 149 -6.97 9.61 14.10
N ARG A 150 -6.94 8.33 13.69
CA ARG A 150 -6.39 7.22 14.46
C ARG A 150 -5.20 6.58 13.77
N VAL A 151 -4.33 5.98 14.56
CA VAL A 151 -3.30 5.06 14.10
C VAL A 151 -3.56 3.72 14.75
N TYR A 152 -3.94 2.72 13.97
CA TYR A 152 -4.10 1.35 14.44
C TYR A 152 -2.75 0.69 14.55
N LEU A 153 -2.50 0.04 15.68
CA LEU A 153 -1.20 -0.48 16.06
C LEU A 153 -1.29 -1.95 16.48
N LEU A 154 -0.41 -2.76 15.95
CA LEU A 154 -0.11 -4.09 16.48
C LEU A 154 1.27 -4.04 17.13
N THR A 155 1.32 -4.26 18.43
CA THR A 155 2.55 -4.26 19.20
C THR A 155 3.28 -5.61 19.08
N ALA A 156 4.58 -5.64 19.37
CA ALA A 156 5.38 -6.87 19.28
C ALA A 156 5.03 -7.93 20.32
N ASP A 157 4.34 -7.55 21.39
CA ASP A 157 3.78 -8.46 22.39
C ASP A 157 2.34 -8.91 22.06
N GLY A 158 1.85 -8.60 20.84
CA GLY A 158 0.58 -9.09 20.33
C GLY A 158 -0.65 -8.33 20.83
N ARG A 159 -0.49 -7.12 21.39
CA ARG A 159 -1.64 -6.24 21.69
C ARG A 159 -2.02 -5.46 20.45
N PHE A 160 -3.29 -5.39 20.17
CA PHE A 160 -3.89 -4.62 19.09
C PHE A 160 -4.80 -3.54 19.62
N GLY A 161 -4.73 -2.36 19.04
CA GLY A 161 -5.56 -1.23 19.41
C GLY A 161 -5.24 -0.01 18.57
N PHE A 162 -5.56 1.17 19.09
CA PHE A 162 -5.27 2.42 18.40
C PHE A 162 -4.83 3.52 19.36
N SER A 163 -4.13 4.51 18.80
CA SER A 163 -3.85 5.80 19.42
C SER A 163 -4.42 6.91 18.54
N SER A 164 -4.71 8.06 19.14
CA SER A 164 -5.00 9.26 18.36
C SER A 164 -3.78 9.67 17.54
N LEU A 165 -3.99 10.16 16.33
CA LEU A 165 -2.91 10.69 15.49
C LEU A 165 -2.20 11.89 16.17
N ASP A 166 -2.92 12.67 16.98
CA ASP A 166 -2.37 13.83 17.69
C ASP A 166 -1.82 13.49 19.08
N ASP A 167 -2.10 12.28 19.61
CA ASP A 167 -1.61 11.81 20.91
C ASP A 167 -1.21 10.33 20.85
N SER A 168 0.05 10.08 20.56
CA SER A 168 0.61 8.73 20.51
C SER A 168 0.78 8.05 21.87
N SER A 169 0.68 8.80 22.98
CA SER A 169 0.87 8.27 24.33
C SER A 169 -0.35 7.51 24.85
N ALA A 170 -1.53 7.81 24.33
CA ALA A 170 -2.80 7.21 24.74
C ALA A 170 -3.15 6.02 23.85
N PHE A 171 -2.72 4.80 24.24
CA PHE A 171 -3.05 3.57 23.53
C PHE A 171 -4.33 2.96 24.09
N THR A 172 -5.35 2.82 23.26
CA THR A 172 -6.60 2.12 23.56
C THR A 172 -6.51 0.69 23.04
N GLU A 173 -6.39 -0.28 23.94
CA GLU A 173 -6.32 -1.70 23.60
C GLU A 173 -7.71 -2.24 23.25
N LEU A 174 -7.83 -2.92 22.10
CA LEU A 174 -9.05 -3.60 21.64
C LEU A 174 -8.95 -5.12 21.85
N MET A 175 -7.77 -5.71 21.60
CA MET A 175 -7.61 -7.17 21.67
C MET A 175 -6.16 -7.55 22.00
N LYS A 176 -5.96 -8.70 22.64
CA LYS A 176 -4.67 -9.35 22.89
C LYS A 176 -4.48 -10.58 22.02
N SER A 177 -3.23 -11.07 21.97
CA SER A 177 -2.87 -12.27 21.21
C SER A 177 -3.25 -12.17 19.74
N VAL A 178 -3.00 -10.98 19.15
CA VAL A 178 -3.25 -10.70 17.73
C VAL A 178 -2.02 -11.02 16.91
N LYS A 179 -2.23 -11.70 15.78
CA LYS A 179 -1.22 -12.04 14.78
C LYS A 179 -1.12 -10.99 13.69
N SER A 180 -2.28 -10.55 13.16
CA SER A 180 -2.38 -9.55 12.09
C SER A 180 -3.75 -8.88 12.08
N PHE A 181 -3.86 -7.78 11.37
CA PHE A 181 -5.14 -7.11 11.13
C PHE A 181 -5.19 -6.45 9.75
N GLU A 182 -6.40 -6.26 9.24
CA GLU A 182 -6.71 -5.53 8.02
C GLU A 182 -7.78 -4.48 8.29
N LEU A 183 -7.62 -3.29 7.71
CA LEU A 183 -8.65 -2.24 7.75
C LEU A 183 -9.54 -2.39 6.52
N ALA A 184 -10.85 -2.38 6.70
CA ALA A 184 -11.79 -2.32 5.60
C ALA A 184 -11.67 -0.95 4.89
N PRO A 185 -11.42 -0.88 3.57
CA PRO A 185 -11.12 0.38 2.87
C PRO A 185 -12.24 1.42 2.92
N GLU A 186 -13.51 0.97 2.82
CA GLU A 186 -14.69 1.83 2.75
C GLU A 186 -15.57 1.77 4.02
N GLY A 187 -15.15 0.99 5.03
CA GLY A 187 -15.87 0.80 6.28
C GLY A 187 -15.03 1.16 7.51
N ASP A 188 -15.71 1.28 8.64
CA ASP A 188 -15.08 1.49 9.94
C ASP A 188 -14.75 0.15 10.62
N GLU A 189 -14.79 -0.96 9.88
CA GLU A 189 -14.59 -2.31 10.42
C GLU A 189 -13.14 -2.75 10.24
N ILE A 190 -12.69 -3.58 11.16
CA ILE A 190 -11.33 -4.10 11.22
C ILE A 190 -11.41 -5.63 11.32
N LEU A 191 -10.74 -6.32 10.41
CA LEU A 191 -10.54 -7.76 10.46
C LEU A 191 -9.30 -8.07 11.29
N ILE A 192 -9.42 -8.88 12.31
CA ILE A 192 -8.35 -9.20 13.26
C ILE A 192 -8.15 -10.71 13.27
N VAL A 193 -6.95 -11.17 12.94
CA VAL A 193 -6.56 -12.58 13.07
C VAL A 193 -5.80 -12.75 14.38
N ALA A 194 -6.34 -13.56 15.27
CA ALA A 194 -5.70 -13.92 16.53
C ALA A 194 -4.61 -15.00 16.34
N THR A 195 -3.71 -15.13 17.30
CA THR A 195 -2.62 -16.14 17.27
C THR A 195 -3.13 -17.58 17.33
N ASP A 196 -4.34 -17.80 17.86
CA ASP A 196 -5.02 -19.10 17.90
C ASP A 196 -5.83 -19.42 16.62
N GLY A 197 -5.79 -18.53 15.62
CA GLY A 197 -6.47 -18.71 14.34
C GLY A 197 -7.92 -18.27 14.31
N ARG A 198 -8.42 -17.57 15.33
CA ARG A 198 -9.74 -16.92 15.27
C ARG A 198 -9.67 -15.68 14.41
N LEU A 199 -10.66 -15.49 13.55
CA LEU A 199 -10.94 -14.24 12.85
C LEU A 199 -12.02 -13.49 13.60
N CYS A 200 -11.73 -12.27 13.99
CA CYS A 200 -12.65 -11.37 14.65
C CYS A 200 -12.88 -10.12 13.78
N VAL A 201 -14.05 -9.54 13.88
CA VAL A 201 -14.39 -8.23 13.31
C VAL A 201 -14.58 -7.24 14.46
N ALA A 202 -13.84 -6.14 14.43
CA ALA A 202 -14.06 -5.01 15.32
C ALA A 202 -14.78 -3.89 14.56
N ASP A 203 -15.75 -3.25 15.20
CA ASP A 203 -16.46 -2.09 14.67
C ASP A 203 -15.85 -0.76 15.18
N SER A 204 -16.37 0.36 14.70
CA SER A 204 -15.93 1.71 15.10
C SER A 204 -16.15 2.02 16.58
N SER A 205 -17.05 1.28 17.27
CA SER A 205 -17.28 1.42 18.71
C SER A 205 -16.24 0.67 19.55
N GLY A 206 -15.44 -0.19 18.91
CA GLY A 206 -14.48 -1.09 19.57
C GLY A 206 -15.07 -2.42 20.03
N SER A 207 -16.32 -2.73 19.63
CA SER A 207 -16.91 -4.04 19.86
C SER A 207 -16.25 -5.08 18.96
N VAL A 208 -15.80 -6.21 19.52
CA VAL A 208 -15.11 -7.28 18.82
C VAL A 208 -15.96 -8.55 18.81
N THR A 209 -16.26 -9.07 17.62
CA THR A 209 -17.08 -10.27 17.42
C THR A 209 -16.29 -11.33 16.65
N GLU A 210 -16.30 -12.58 17.12
CA GLU A 210 -15.70 -13.71 16.39
C GLU A 210 -16.56 -14.08 15.18
N SER A 211 -15.92 -14.28 14.02
CA SER A 211 -16.59 -14.54 12.74
C SER A 211 -16.17 -15.86 12.10
N ALA A 212 -14.93 -16.33 12.32
CA ALA A 212 -14.43 -17.58 11.76
C ALA A 212 -13.29 -18.16 12.61
N GLN A 213 -12.92 -19.41 12.32
CA GLN A 213 -11.82 -20.14 12.97
C GLN A 213 -10.88 -20.76 11.95
N ASN A 214 -9.71 -21.19 12.41
CA ASN A 214 -8.66 -21.80 11.59
C ASN A 214 -8.14 -20.84 10.48
N VAL A 215 -8.09 -19.55 10.77
CA VAL A 215 -7.60 -18.52 9.84
C VAL A 215 -6.10 -18.28 10.04
N ALA A 216 -5.34 -18.39 8.96
CA ALA A 216 -3.92 -18.05 8.92
C ALA A 216 -3.71 -16.60 8.44
N GLU A 217 -4.48 -16.15 7.45
CA GLU A 217 -4.37 -14.82 6.84
C GLU A 217 -5.74 -14.37 6.33
N VAL A 218 -5.98 -13.07 6.35
CA VAL A 218 -7.16 -12.45 5.76
C VAL A 218 -6.75 -11.23 4.96
N SER A 219 -7.45 -10.98 3.86
CA SER A 219 -7.33 -9.76 3.05
C SER A 219 -8.72 -9.31 2.63
N ILE A 220 -8.92 -8.02 2.52
CA ILE A 220 -10.19 -7.40 2.11
C ILE A 220 -9.95 -6.35 1.04
N ALA A 221 -10.79 -6.33 0.03
CA ALA A 221 -10.93 -5.25 -0.93
C ALA A 221 -12.40 -4.82 -1.02
N GLN A 222 -12.61 -3.53 -1.09
CA GLN A 222 -13.93 -2.91 -1.23
C GLN A 222 -13.86 -1.87 -2.33
N SER A 223 -14.77 -1.94 -3.28
CA SER A 223 -14.82 -1.01 -4.40
C SER A 223 -16.25 -0.52 -4.63
N SER A 224 -16.35 0.71 -5.15
CA SER A 224 -17.61 1.27 -5.64
C SER A 224 -17.40 1.73 -7.07
N HIS A 225 -18.12 1.15 -8.00
CA HIS A 225 -18.07 1.52 -9.41
C HIS A 225 -19.50 1.54 -9.99
N ASP A 226 -19.84 2.61 -10.72
CA ASP A 226 -21.17 2.80 -11.37
C ASP A 226 -22.36 2.62 -10.42
N GLY A 227 -22.21 3.03 -9.15
CA GLY A 227 -23.27 2.93 -8.14
C GLY A 227 -23.46 1.51 -7.56
N MET A 228 -22.62 0.55 -7.95
CA MET A 228 -22.56 -0.78 -7.34
C MET A 228 -21.35 -0.85 -6.41
N SER A 229 -21.54 -1.38 -5.23
CA SER A 229 -20.45 -1.71 -4.29
C SER A 229 -20.18 -3.21 -4.31
N GLU A 230 -18.90 -3.55 -4.22
CA GLU A 230 -18.46 -4.94 -4.13
C GLU A 230 -17.43 -5.08 -3.03
N THR A 231 -17.60 -6.10 -2.19
CA THR A 231 -16.64 -6.48 -1.17
C THR A 231 -16.15 -7.89 -1.45
N VAL A 232 -14.83 -8.06 -1.50
CA VAL A 232 -14.16 -9.35 -1.62
C VAL A 232 -13.31 -9.58 -0.39
N ILE A 233 -13.53 -10.68 0.33
CA ILE A 233 -12.69 -11.12 1.45
C ILE A 233 -12.07 -12.46 1.08
N SER A 234 -10.74 -12.51 1.12
CA SER A 234 -9.96 -13.73 0.94
C SER A 234 -9.43 -14.21 2.27
N ILE A 235 -9.64 -15.48 2.59
CA ILE A 235 -9.16 -16.12 3.81
C ILE A 235 -8.27 -17.30 3.42
N VAL A 236 -7.04 -17.31 3.90
CA VAL A 236 -6.19 -18.50 3.90
C VAL A 236 -6.33 -19.18 5.26
N ARG A 237 -6.79 -20.42 5.26
CA ARG A 237 -6.91 -21.22 6.47
C ARG A 237 -5.55 -21.77 6.89
N THR A 238 -5.44 -22.21 8.14
CA THR A 238 -4.21 -22.81 8.70
C THR A 238 -3.79 -24.10 8.02
N ASP A 239 -4.73 -24.80 7.35
CA ASP A 239 -4.46 -26.00 6.52
C ASP A 239 -4.15 -25.66 5.04
N GLY A 240 -4.04 -24.37 4.71
CA GLY A 240 -3.70 -23.92 3.36
C GLY A 240 -4.88 -23.85 2.39
N VAL A 241 -6.13 -23.99 2.85
CA VAL A 241 -7.32 -23.81 2.01
C VAL A 241 -7.57 -22.31 1.80
N LEU A 242 -7.78 -21.91 0.55
CA LEU A 242 -8.18 -20.55 0.18
C LEU A 242 -9.71 -20.47 0.03
N LEU A 243 -10.30 -19.61 0.82
CA LEU A 243 -11.72 -19.28 0.76
C LEU A 243 -11.89 -17.83 0.26
N ARG A 244 -12.91 -17.60 -0.57
CA ARG A 244 -13.32 -16.28 -1.02
C ARG A 244 -14.77 -16.03 -0.67
N TYR A 245 -15.02 -14.91 -0.02
CA TYR A 245 -16.35 -14.37 0.24
C TYR A 245 -16.54 -13.14 -0.65
N THR A 246 -17.69 -13.04 -1.29
CA THR A 246 -18.04 -11.90 -2.16
C THR A 246 -19.43 -11.42 -1.84
N ALA A 247 -19.62 -10.14 -1.68
CA ALA A 247 -20.93 -9.53 -1.55
C ALA A 247 -21.03 -8.31 -2.47
N LYS A 248 -22.20 -8.16 -3.09
CA LYS A 248 -22.59 -6.98 -3.85
C LYS A 248 -23.46 -6.11 -2.97
N ASP A 249 -23.34 -4.79 -3.17
CA ASP A 249 -24.13 -3.77 -2.48
C ASP A 249 -24.02 -3.80 -0.94
N SER A 250 -22.91 -4.34 -0.41
CA SER A 250 -22.60 -4.33 1.01
C SER A 250 -21.13 -4.04 1.28
N PHE A 251 -20.88 -3.10 2.18
CA PHE A 251 -19.55 -2.85 2.77
C PHE A 251 -19.42 -3.39 4.19
N LYS A 252 -20.47 -4.02 4.74
CA LYS A 252 -20.42 -4.60 6.06
C LYS A 252 -19.72 -5.96 6.03
N THR A 253 -18.54 -6.02 6.61
CA THR A 253 -17.70 -7.22 6.67
C THR A 253 -18.39 -8.41 7.34
N ALA A 254 -19.17 -8.17 8.40
CA ALA A 254 -19.91 -9.22 9.08
C ALA A 254 -20.97 -9.87 8.18
N ASP A 255 -21.67 -9.07 7.38
CA ASP A 255 -22.67 -9.57 6.42
C ASP A 255 -22.01 -10.43 5.33
N VAL A 256 -20.83 -9.97 4.82
CA VAL A 256 -20.05 -10.71 3.81
C VAL A 256 -19.59 -12.06 4.37
N LEU A 257 -19.02 -12.09 5.58
CA LEU A 257 -18.55 -13.31 6.23
C LEU A 257 -19.66 -14.27 6.63
N SER A 258 -20.90 -13.82 6.70
CA SER A 258 -22.08 -14.68 6.93
C SER A 258 -22.52 -15.45 5.68
N SER A 259 -22.04 -15.09 4.50
CA SER A 259 -22.35 -15.77 3.24
C SER A 259 -21.57 -17.10 3.11
N THR A 260 -21.98 -17.93 2.17
CA THR A 260 -21.23 -19.16 1.83
C THR A 260 -20.01 -18.79 0.98
N PRO A 261 -18.78 -19.15 1.41
CA PRO A 261 -17.59 -18.87 0.62
C PRO A 261 -17.44 -19.81 -0.57
N ASP A 262 -16.74 -19.33 -1.59
CA ASP A 262 -16.15 -20.17 -2.61
C ASP A 262 -14.83 -20.76 -2.09
N GLU A 263 -14.68 -22.08 -2.13
CA GLU A 263 -13.39 -22.74 -1.92
C GLU A 263 -12.63 -22.73 -3.25
N LEU A 264 -11.52 -21.97 -3.31
CA LEU A 264 -10.82 -21.73 -4.56
C LEU A 264 -9.64 -22.69 -4.79
N ALA A 265 -8.89 -23.01 -3.75
CA ALA A 265 -7.65 -23.80 -3.87
C ALA A 265 -7.17 -24.37 -2.53
N HIS A 266 -6.20 -25.29 -2.63
CA HIS A 266 -5.46 -25.87 -1.51
C HIS A 266 -3.95 -25.56 -1.64
N GLY A 267 -3.21 -25.69 -0.55
CA GLY A 267 -1.77 -25.49 -0.54
C GLY A 267 -1.35 -24.04 -0.72
N ILE A 268 -2.21 -23.11 -0.34
CA ILE A 268 -1.96 -21.66 -0.44
C ILE A 268 -1.20 -21.17 0.80
N LYS A 269 -0.18 -20.35 0.58
CA LYS A 269 0.65 -19.74 1.61
C LYS A 269 0.18 -18.36 2.02
N SER A 270 -0.26 -17.54 1.04
CA SER A 270 -0.80 -16.21 1.27
C SER A 270 -1.76 -15.81 0.17
N ALA A 271 -2.66 -14.89 0.44
CA ALA A 271 -3.58 -14.35 -0.54
C ALA A 271 -3.92 -12.89 -0.26
N VAL A 272 -4.22 -12.15 -1.33
CA VAL A 272 -4.72 -10.77 -1.27
C VAL A 272 -5.96 -10.62 -2.13
N SER A 273 -6.88 -9.77 -1.66
CA SER A 273 -8.09 -9.41 -2.40
C SER A 273 -7.86 -8.17 -3.26
N TYR A 274 -8.54 -8.07 -4.39
CA TYR A 274 -8.72 -6.87 -5.21
C TYR A 274 -10.18 -6.73 -5.63
N CYS A 275 -10.55 -5.64 -6.27
CA CYS A 275 -11.96 -5.25 -6.51
C CYS A 275 -12.86 -6.29 -7.17
N SER A 276 -12.33 -7.31 -7.83
CA SER A 276 -13.12 -8.32 -8.53
C SER A 276 -12.58 -9.73 -8.35
N GLY A 277 -11.66 -9.92 -7.41
CA GLY A 277 -11.09 -11.24 -7.22
C GLY A 277 -10.00 -11.35 -6.15
N THR A 278 -9.19 -12.39 -6.32
CA THR A 278 -8.15 -12.80 -5.37
C THR A 278 -6.89 -13.20 -6.12
N VAL A 279 -5.73 -12.81 -5.59
CA VAL A 279 -4.44 -13.37 -6.01
C VAL A 279 -3.83 -14.11 -4.83
N ALA A 280 -3.33 -15.32 -5.07
CA ALA A 280 -2.76 -16.17 -4.03
C ALA A 280 -1.38 -16.71 -4.44
N ILE A 281 -0.50 -16.94 -3.47
CA ILE A 281 0.77 -17.66 -3.68
C ILE A 281 0.62 -19.11 -3.21
N ASP A 282 0.89 -20.06 -4.10
CA ASP A 282 0.88 -21.50 -3.81
C ASP A 282 2.16 -21.96 -3.09
N ALA A 283 2.21 -23.25 -2.76
CA ALA A 283 3.37 -23.88 -2.12
C ALA A 283 4.63 -23.85 -2.99
N GLN A 284 4.48 -23.77 -4.30
CA GLN A 284 5.56 -23.73 -5.29
C GLN A 284 6.09 -22.31 -5.54
N GLY A 285 5.40 -21.28 -5.03
CA GLY A 285 5.74 -19.88 -5.25
C GLY A 285 5.14 -19.29 -6.53
N ASN A 286 4.12 -19.93 -7.10
CA ASN A 286 3.37 -19.34 -8.20
C ASN A 286 2.28 -18.40 -7.66
N ALA A 287 2.10 -17.27 -8.29
CA ALA A 287 0.94 -16.42 -8.07
C ALA A 287 -0.21 -16.87 -8.98
N LEU A 288 -1.33 -17.19 -8.36
CA LEU A 288 -2.56 -17.67 -8.99
C LEU A 288 -3.64 -16.60 -8.88
N ALA A 289 -4.31 -16.26 -9.98
CA ALA A 289 -5.40 -15.29 -9.99
C ALA A 289 -6.75 -15.99 -10.13
N TYR A 290 -7.74 -15.47 -9.38
CA TYR A 290 -9.13 -15.93 -9.35
C TYR A 290 -10.08 -14.74 -9.44
N GLY A 291 -11.17 -14.85 -10.19
CA GLY A 291 -12.17 -13.82 -10.40
C GLY A 291 -11.98 -13.05 -11.70
N LYS A 292 -12.47 -11.83 -11.76
CA LYS A 292 -12.35 -11.01 -12.96
C LYS A 292 -11.00 -10.28 -12.98
N ASP A 293 -10.44 -10.11 -14.18
CA ASP A 293 -9.20 -9.40 -14.41
C ASP A 293 -9.40 -7.87 -14.29
N PHE A 294 -9.41 -7.35 -13.06
CA PHE A 294 -9.63 -5.95 -12.68
C PHE A 294 -10.88 -5.29 -13.29
N GLY A 295 -11.86 -6.10 -13.73
CA GLY A 295 -13.08 -5.60 -14.37
C GLY A 295 -12.92 -5.17 -15.83
N PHE A 296 -11.73 -5.31 -16.43
CA PHE A 296 -11.45 -4.87 -17.80
C PHE A 296 -11.61 -5.97 -18.87
N GLY A 297 -11.74 -7.21 -18.47
CA GLY A 297 -11.93 -8.34 -19.38
C GLY A 297 -13.21 -9.13 -19.09
N ASN A 298 -13.74 -9.78 -20.12
CA ASN A 298 -14.84 -10.75 -19.95
C ASN A 298 -14.35 -12.12 -19.46
N SER A 299 -13.03 -12.27 -19.25
CA SER A 299 -12.42 -13.53 -18.86
C SER A 299 -12.48 -13.69 -17.34
N GLU A 300 -13.10 -14.75 -16.89
CA GLU A 300 -13.03 -15.17 -15.50
C GLU A 300 -11.78 -16.02 -15.31
N LEU A 301 -10.94 -15.58 -14.37
CA LEU A 301 -9.70 -16.27 -13.99
C LEU A 301 -10.05 -17.34 -12.96
N ASN A 302 -9.52 -18.55 -13.13
CA ASN A 302 -9.75 -19.65 -12.20
C ASN A 302 -8.44 -20.42 -11.95
N GLY A 303 -7.63 -19.91 -11.05
CA GLY A 303 -6.30 -20.47 -10.75
C GLY A 303 -5.29 -20.23 -11.87
N THR A 304 -5.44 -19.15 -12.63
CA THR A 304 -4.53 -18.80 -13.71
C THR A 304 -3.17 -18.35 -13.12
N VAL A 305 -2.09 -19.01 -13.51
CA VAL A 305 -0.73 -18.63 -13.12
C VAL A 305 -0.37 -17.33 -13.82
N ILE A 306 -0.14 -16.26 -13.04
CA ILE A 306 0.19 -14.93 -13.54
C ILE A 306 1.67 -14.57 -13.33
N CYS A 307 2.34 -15.23 -12.39
CA CYS A 307 3.73 -15.01 -12.06
C CYS A 307 4.32 -16.25 -11.38
N ALA A 308 5.59 -16.52 -11.60
CA ALA A 308 6.37 -17.54 -10.89
C ALA A 308 7.40 -16.90 -9.96
N ASP A 309 7.96 -17.69 -9.05
CA ASP A 309 8.97 -17.29 -8.08
C ASP A 309 8.52 -16.12 -7.18
N CYS A 310 7.25 -16.14 -6.79
CA CYS A 310 6.64 -15.11 -5.97
C CYS A 310 6.92 -15.33 -4.49
N LYS A 311 7.26 -14.25 -3.79
CA LYS A 311 7.60 -14.26 -2.35
C LYS A 311 6.54 -13.56 -1.50
N LYS A 312 5.96 -12.46 -2.00
CA LYS A 312 5.04 -11.64 -1.22
C LYS A 312 4.03 -10.93 -2.14
N LEU A 313 2.83 -10.76 -1.63
CA LEU A 313 1.76 -10.00 -2.25
C LEU A 313 1.46 -8.74 -1.45
N SER A 314 0.99 -7.72 -2.15
CA SER A 314 0.33 -6.55 -1.58
C SER A 314 -0.77 -6.11 -2.53
N SER A 315 -1.89 -5.64 -2.02
CA SER A 315 -3.01 -5.18 -2.86
C SER A 315 -3.66 -3.93 -2.33
N THR A 316 -4.37 -3.29 -3.23
CA THR A 316 -5.48 -2.37 -2.94
C THR A 316 -6.73 -2.91 -3.62
N ASP A 317 -7.82 -2.17 -3.52
CA ASP A 317 -9.03 -2.44 -4.30
C ASP A 317 -8.78 -2.48 -5.81
N GLN A 318 -7.83 -1.71 -6.33
CA GLN A 318 -7.62 -1.49 -7.77
C GLN A 318 -6.30 -2.04 -8.32
N SER A 319 -5.47 -2.65 -7.50
CA SER A 319 -4.15 -3.13 -7.95
C SER A 319 -3.57 -4.21 -7.07
N VAL A 320 -2.67 -4.99 -7.66
CA VAL A 320 -1.88 -6.02 -6.97
C VAL A 320 -0.40 -5.83 -7.30
N ILE A 321 0.43 -5.89 -6.28
CA ILE A 321 1.90 -5.92 -6.39
C ILE A 321 2.38 -7.30 -5.98
N ILE A 322 3.23 -7.89 -6.79
CA ILE A 322 3.90 -9.16 -6.54
C ILE A 322 5.39 -8.90 -6.40
N ILE A 323 5.96 -9.24 -5.25
CA ILE A 323 7.42 -9.21 -5.02
C ILE A 323 7.94 -10.62 -5.27
N LYS A 324 8.93 -10.74 -6.17
CA LYS A 324 9.57 -12.00 -6.54
C LYS A 324 10.72 -12.36 -5.62
N ALA A 325 11.16 -13.59 -5.70
CA ALA A 325 12.27 -14.10 -4.91
C ALA A 325 13.61 -13.41 -5.21
N ASP A 326 13.81 -12.90 -6.42
CA ASP A 326 14.98 -12.10 -6.83
C ASP A 326 14.93 -10.62 -6.39
N GLY A 327 13.86 -10.21 -5.68
CA GLY A 327 13.65 -8.84 -5.23
C GLY A 327 13.13 -7.90 -6.30
N SER A 328 12.84 -8.37 -7.51
CA SER A 328 12.06 -7.61 -8.48
C SER A 328 10.57 -7.60 -8.11
N PHE A 329 9.79 -6.69 -8.70
CA PHE A 329 8.35 -6.67 -8.49
C PHE A 329 7.59 -6.52 -9.82
N ALA A 330 6.38 -7.04 -9.84
CA ALA A 330 5.39 -6.83 -10.89
C ALA A 330 4.16 -6.15 -10.28
N GLN A 331 3.54 -5.27 -11.06
CA GLN A 331 2.34 -4.54 -10.66
C GLN A 331 1.26 -4.73 -11.72
N TYR A 332 0.04 -4.98 -11.27
CA TYR A 332 -1.15 -5.20 -12.10
C TYR A 332 -2.28 -4.29 -11.62
N GLY A 333 -3.26 -4.02 -12.50
CA GLY A 333 -4.38 -3.12 -12.23
C GLY A 333 -4.11 -1.70 -12.69
N TYR A 334 -4.59 -0.71 -11.94
CA TYR A 334 -4.34 0.69 -12.23
C TYR A 334 -2.89 1.06 -11.94
N LEU A 335 -2.16 1.45 -12.97
CA LEU A 335 -0.77 1.89 -12.87
C LEU A 335 -0.68 3.40 -12.66
N LEU A 336 0.50 3.84 -12.27
CA LEU A 336 0.80 5.24 -11.93
C LEU A 336 0.66 6.23 -13.09
N ASP A 337 0.78 5.76 -14.33
CA ASP A 337 0.68 6.56 -15.56
C ASP A 337 -0.74 6.62 -16.13
N SER A 338 -1.75 6.21 -15.35
CA SER A 338 -3.15 6.08 -15.77
C SER A 338 -3.37 5.00 -16.83
N THR A 339 -2.41 4.11 -17.06
CA THR A 339 -2.60 2.90 -17.86
C THR A 339 -3.11 1.77 -16.99
N HIS A 340 -3.59 0.71 -17.63
CA HIS A 340 -4.05 -0.50 -16.96
C HIS A 340 -3.17 -1.65 -17.41
N ARG A 341 -2.83 -2.52 -16.48
CA ARG A 341 -2.15 -3.77 -16.77
C ARG A 341 -2.98 -4.92 -16.26
N THR A 342 -3.46 -5.73 -17.17
CA THR A 342 -4.25 -6.92 -16.86
C THR A 342 -3.33 -8.12 -16.58
N PHE A 343 -3.87 -9.18 -15.99
CA PHE A 343 -3.11 -10.41 -15.79
C PHE A 343 -2.86 -11.17 -17.11
N ALA A 344 -3.64 -10.86 -18.14
CA ALA A 344 -3.56 -11.51 -19.44
C ALA A 344 -2.49 -10.90 -20.38
N GLU A 345 -1.91 -9.76 -20.02
CA GLU A 345 -0.82 -9.10 -20.74
C GLU A 345 0.55 -9.51 -20.18
#